data_f10fe705e7a7ebe7eecdf56df0864b22
#
_entry.id   f10fe705e7a7ebe7eecdf56df0864b22
#
_cell.length_a   1.000
_cell.length_b   1.000
_cell.length_c   1.000
_cell.angle_alpha   90.00
_cell.angle_beta   90.00
_cell.angle_gamma   90.00
#
_symmetry.space_group_name_H-M   'P 1'
#
loop_
_entity.id
_entity.type
_entity.pdbx_description
1 polymer ?
#
loop_
_entity_poly.entity_id
_entity_poly.type
_entity_poly.pdbx_seq_one_letter_code
_entity_poly.pdbx_strand_id
1 'polypeptide(L)'
;MKIISYKRISQSQEYFSVLGKVKSRALFGGYSLAVDNTVFAMVAEGELYLRACEKNATYQAQHSPPLLTVRKRGHAQQLNYFRVDERLWSNKAELLLLGQFSLEDAQSEKRRRRHLRLKDLPNLSFHMELLLHEAGIKDVRTLRQMGSKTAWMRLRQLRKQLSVNVLYSLEGAIIGVHAAALPAKTRQELETWVQNYTQKR
;
A
#
# COMPACT_ATOMS: atom_id res chain seq x y z
N MET A 1 -7.15 15.49 -22.39
CA MET A 1 -6.55 15.05 -21.11
C MET A 1 -5.48 13.96 -21.26
N LYS A 2 -5.69 12.85 -21.95
CA LYS A 2 -4.66 11.80 -22.09
C LYS A 2 -3.34 12.27 -22.71
N ILE A 3 -3.38 13.08 -23.78
CA ILE A 3 -2.17 13.58 -24.49
C ILE A 3 -1.27 14.42 -23.57
N ILE A 4 -1.85 15.28 -22.75
CA ILE A 4 -1.09 16.15 -21.81
C ILE A 4 -0.39 15.30 -20.74
N SER A 5 -1.08 14.26 -20.24
CA SER A 5 -0.49 13.34 -19.28
C SER A 5 0.67 12.54 -19.87
N TYR A 6 0.58 12.08 -21.13
CA TYR A 6 1.68 11.38 -21.81
C TYR A 6 2.91 12.26 -21.99
N LYS A 7 2.74 13.53 -22.37
CA LYS A 7 3.85 14.49 -22.46
C LYS A 7 4.54 14.64 -21.10
N ARG A 8 3.77 14.84 -20.03
CA ARG A 8 4.32 14.97 -18.66
C ARG A 8 5.01 13.69 -18.20
N ILE A 9 4.48 12.52 -18.53
CA ILE A 9 5.12 11.24 -18.24
C ILE A 9 6.49 11.15 -18.93
N SER A 10 6.57 11.41 -20.26
CA SER A 10 7.83 11.35 -21.00
C SER A 10 8.86 12.31 -20.43
N GLN A 11 8.47 13.57 -20.16
CA GLN A 11 9.34 14.55 -19.53
C GLN A 11 9.84 14.10 -18.15
N SER A 12 8.96 13.53 -17.33
CA SER A 12 9.32 13.03 -16.00
C SER A 12 10.23 11.80 -16.07
N GLN A 13 10.00 10.89 -17.02
CA GLN A 13 10.84 9.71 -17.22
C GLN A 13 12.25 10.08 -17.66
N GLU A 14 12.39 11.02 -18.61
CA GLU A 14 13.65 11.55 -19.04
C GLU A 14 14.37 12.24 -17.88
N TYR A 15 13.65 13.10 -17.18
CA TYR A 15 14.20 13.91 -16.10
C TYR A 15 14.71 13.07 -14.92
N PHE A 16 13.92 12.09 -14.47
CA PHE A 16 14.30 11.20 -13.38
C PHE A 16 15.10 9.97 -13.81
N SER A 17 15.55 9.91 -15.08
CA SER A 17 16.38 8.80 -15.58
C SER A 17 17.67 8.58 -14.80
N VAL A 18 18.20 9.66 -14.20
CA VAL A 18 19.36 9.62 -13.29
C VAL A 18 19.11 8.76 -12.04
N LEU A 19 17.86 8.65 -11.58
CA LEU A 19 17.48 7.82 -10.43
C LEU A 19 17.32 6.32 -10.79
N GLY A 20 17.37 5.98 -12.08
CA GLY A 20 17.20 4.64 -12.62
C GLY A 20 16.16 4.59 -13.75
N LYS A 21 15.86 3.38 -14.22
CA LYS A 21 14.87 3.17 -15.28
C LYS A 21 13.45 3.46 -14.77
N VAL A 22 12.92 4.64 -15.06
CA VAL A 22 11.56 5.04 -14.66
C VAL A 22 10.53 4.40 -15.58
N LYS A 23 9.65 3.58 -14.99
CA LYS A 23 8.51 2.95 -15.67
C LYS A 23 7.21 3.64 -15.26
N SER A 24 6.28 3.80 -16.21
CA SER A 24 4.94 4.31 -15.94
C SER A 24 3.90 3.19 -16.03
N ARG A 25 2.85 3.28 -15.20
CA ARG A 25 1.70 2.36 -15.19
C ARG A 25 0.43 3.14 -14.83
N ALA A 26 -0.67 2.86 -15.53
CA ALA A 26 -1.97 3.43 -15.17
C ALA A 26 -2.38 3.01 -13.74
N LEU A 27 -2.78 3.98 -12.91
CA LEU A 27 -3.15 3.79 -11.51
C LEU A 27 -4.07 4.92 -11.03
N PHE A 28 -5.21 4.58 -10.41
CA PHE A 28 -6.15 5.55 -9.79
C PHE A 28 -6.60 6.72 -10.69
N GLY A 29 -6.83 6.48 -11.97
CA GLY A 29 -7.22 7.52 -12.92
C GLY A 29 -6.08 8.39 -13.46
N GLY A 30 -4.84 8.15 -13.01
CA GLY A 30 -3.60 8.74 -13.50
C GLY A 30 -2.58 7.69 -13.86
N TYR A 31 -1.29 8.03 -13.70
CA TYR A 31 -0.16 7.16 -13.97
C TYR A 31 0.84 7.22 -12.82
N SER A 32 1.26 6.07 -12.33
CA SER A 32 2.37 5.97 -11.38
C SER A 32 3.71 5.99 -12.12
N LEU A 33 4.73 6.61 -11.51
CA LEU A 33 6.12 6.53 -11.93
C LEU A 33 6.92 5.72 -10.90
N ALA A 34 7.64 4.72 -11.36
CA ALA A 34 8.34 3.78 -10.49
C ALA A 34 9.76 3.46 -10.99
N VAL A 35 10.70 3.35 -10.05
CA VAL A 35 12.04 2.78 -10.25
C VAL A 35 12.08 1.46 -9.48
N ASP A 36 12.55 0.37 -10.09
CA ASP A 36 12.63 -0.97 -9.51
C ASP A 36 11.33 -1.44 -8.82
N ASN A 37 10.19 -1.20 -9.51
CA ASN A 37 8.85 -1.48 -9.00
C ASN A 37 8.52 -0.75 -7.69
N THR A 38 9.15 0.40 -7.43
CA THR A 38 8.87 1.27 -6.29
C THR A 38 8.32 2.60 -6.79
N VAL A 39 7.04 2.84 -6.52
CA VAL A 39 6.35 4.08 -6.94
C VAL A 39 6.80 5.23 -6.04
N PHE A 40 7.32 6.31 -6.64
CA PHE A 40 7.78 7.51 -5.95
C PHE A 40 7.08 8.79 -6.42
N ALA A 41 6.42 8.72 -7.58
CA ALA A 41 5.71 9.86 -8.15
C ALA A 41 4.46 9.40 -8.91
N MET A 42 3.56 10.33 -9.19
CA MET A 42 2.35 10.12 -9.99
C MET A 42 2.18 11.26 -11.00
N VAL A 43 1.54 10.96 -12.12
CA VAL A 43 1.04 11.97 -13.06
C VAL A 43 -0.47 11.86 -13.12
N ALA A 44 -1.17 12.92 -12.78
CA ALA A 44 -2.62 13.02 -12.84
C ALA A 44 -3.03 14.38 -13.45
N GLU A 45 -4.00 14.37 -14.35
CA GLU A 45 -4.51 15.58 -15.02
C GLU A 45 -3.44 16.42 -15.72
N GLY A 46 -2.33 15.80 -16.14
CA GLY A 46 -1.19 16.48 -16.77
C GLY A 46 -0.17 17.07 -15.80
N GLU A 47 -0.39 16.97 -14.51
CA GLU A 47 0.49 17.44 -13.45
C GLU A 47 1.32 16.31 -12.84
N LEU A 48 2.55 16.63 -12.42
CA LEU A 48 3.42 15.73 -11.68
C LEU A 48 3.20 15.90 -10.18
N TYR A 49 3.17 14.78 -9.47
CA TYR A 49 3.08 14.72 -8.01
C TYR A 49 4.20 13.85 -7.47
N LEU A 50 4.94 14.33 -6.47
CA LEU A 50 5.95 13.57 -5.75
C LEU A 50 5.37 13.01 -4.45
N ARG A 51 5.84 11.82 -4.06
CA ARG A 51 5.47 11.22 -2.78
C ARG A 51 5.97 12.09 -1.63
N ALA A 52 5.06 12.46 -0.72
CA ALA A 52 5.40 13.18 0.48
C ALA A 52 6.12 12.25 1.48
N CYS A 53 7.19 12.74 2.09
CA CYS A 53 7.98 12.05 3.11
C CYS A 53 8.61 13.04 4.09
N GLU A 54 9.20 12.55 5.17
CA GLU A 54 9.83 13.40 6.17
C GLU A 54 10.96 14.28 5.59
N LYS A 55 11.78 13.73 4.69
CA LYS A 55 12.91 14.46 4.08
C LYS A 55 12.47 15.63 3.19
N ASN A 56 11.26 15.62 2.65
CA ASN A 56 10.72 16.73 1.86
C ASN A 56 9.67 17.57 2.61
N ALA A 57 9.51 17.34 3.93
CA ALA A 57 8.54 18.06 4.77
C ALA A 57 8.83 19.56 4.85
N THR A 58 10.09 19.97 4.90
CA THR A 58 10.48 21.39 4.91
C THR A 58 9.98 22.11 3.67
N TYR A 59 10.17 21.52 2.48
CA TYR A 59 9.64 22.07 1.23
C TYR A 59 8.12 22.20 1.27
N GLN A 60 7.42 21.13 1.74
CA GLN A 60 5.96 21.15 1.85
C GLN A 60 5.46 22.23 2.82
N ALA A 61 6.12 22.41 3.96
CA ALA A 61 5.76 23.42 4.95
C ALA A 61 5.93 24.85 4.41
N GLN A 62 6.99 25.09 3.62
CA GLN A 62 7.29 26.41 3.06
C GLN A 62 6.36 26.78 1.88
N HIS A 63 5.94 25.82 1.07
CA HIS A 63 5.22 26.07 -0.17
C HIS A 63 3.77 25.61 -0.16
N SER A 64 3.36 24.80 0.84
CA SER A 64 1.99 24.26 1.01
C SER A 64 1.39 23.72 -0.29
N PRO A 65 2.11 22.88 -1.08
CA PRO A 65 1.62 22.40 -2.35
C PRO A 65 0.37 21.53 -2.16
N PRO A 66 -0.63 21.61 -3.04
CA PRO A 66 -1.83 20.78 -2.92
C PRO A 66 -1.50 19.30 -3.07
N LEU A 67 -2.17 18.47 -2.25
CA LEU A 67 -2.06 17.01 -2.32
C LEU A 67 -2.96 16.43 -3.41
N LEU A 68 -2.53 15.31 -3.99
CA LEU A 68 -3.27 14.59 -5.01
C LEU A 68 -4.58 14.05 -4.42
N THR A 69 -5.70 14.46 -5.01
CA THR A 69 -7.02 13.93 -4.65
C THR A 69 -7.52 13.02 -5.77
N VAL A 70 -7.87 11.78 -5.44
CA VAL A 70 -8.43 10.81 -6.37
C VAL A 70 -9.87 10.48 -5.97
N ARG A 71 -10.73 10.22 -6.96
CA ARG A 71 -12.10 9.77 -6.71
C ARG A 71 -12.18 8.26 -6.82
N LYS A 72 -12.65 7.61 -5.75
CA LYS A 72 -12.88 6.16 -5.71
C LYS A 72 -14.29 5.90 -5.23
N ARG A 73 -15.13 5.27 -6.08
CA ARG A 73 -16.53 4.91 -5.77
C ARG A 73 -17.35 6.10 -5.24
N GLY A 74 -17.18 7.28 -5.86
CA GLY A 74 -17.90 8.49 -5.46
C GLY A 74 -17.28 9.28 -4.29
N HIS A 75 -16.32 8.73 -3.58
CA HIS A 75 -15.65 9.41 -2.48
C HIS A 75 -14.30 10.01 -2.93
N ALA A 76 -14.03 11.26 -2.54
CA ALA A 76 -12.75 11.90 -2.72
C ALA A 76 -11.77 11.36 -1.66
N GLN A 77 -10.62 10.85 -2.09
CA GLN A 77 -9.56 10.40 -1.21
C GLN A 77 -8.29 11.16 -1.52
N GLN A 78 -7.72 11.81 -0.50
CA GLN A 78 -6.45 12.48 -0.61
C GLN A 78 -5.31 11.47 -0.45
N LEU A 79 -4.35 11.51 -1.37
CA LEU A 79 -3.16 10.67 -1.35
C LEU A 79 -1.96 11.49 -0.89
N ASN A 80 -1.00 10.85 -0.25
CA ASN A 80 0.21 11.46 0.26
C ASN A 80 1.23 11.74 -0.88
N TYR A 81 0.79 12.54 -1.87
CA TYR A 81 1.58 13.00 -3.01
C TYR A 81 1.29 14.49 -3.21
N PHE A 82 2.33 15.33 -3.19
CA PHE A 82 2.21 16.77 -3.38
C PHE A 82 2.51 17.18 -4.83
N ARG A 83 1.81 18.21 -5.31
CA ARG A 83 1.96 18.72 -6.68
C ARG A 83 3.29 19.42 -6.87
N VAL A 84 3.93 19.12 -8.00
CA VAL A 84 5.08 19.87 -8.53
C VAL A 84 4.56 21.05 -9.34
N ASP A 85 4.75 22.26 -8.84
CA ASP A 85 4.38 23.49 -9.52
C ASP A 85 5.44 23.90 -10.57
N GLU A 86 5.15 24.92 -11.36
CA GLU A 86 6.07 25.42 -12.42
C GLU A 86 7.37 25.96 -11.85
N ARG A 87 7.36 26.51 -10.63
CA ARG A 87 8.57 27.00 -9.95
C ARG A 87 9.52 25.83 -9.66
N LEU A 88 9.00 24.76 -9.04
CA LEU A 88 9.79 23.56 -8.76
C LEU A 88 10.22 22.87 -10.05
N TRP A 89 9.34 22.85 -11.06
CA TRP A 89 9.65 22.28 -12.37
C TRP A 89 10.81 23.03 -13.07
N SER A 90 10.93 24.34 -12.87
CA SER A 90 12.02 25.16 -13.38
C SER A 90 13.33 25.00 -12.58
N ASN A 91 13.24 24.62 -11.29
CA ASN A 91 14.41 24.35 -10.45
C ASN A 91 14.80 22.86 -10.51
N LYS A 92 15.50 22.53 -11.57
CA LYS A 92 15.88 21.12 -11.86
C LYS A 92 16.63 20.43 -10.72
N ALA A 93 17.56 21.11 -10.07
CA ALA A 93 18.34 20.53 -8.99
C ALA A 93 17.46 20.16 -7.78
N GLU A 94 16.58 21.06 -7.36
CA GLU A 94 15.67 20.86 -6.25
C GLU A 94 14.63 19.78 -6.55
N LEU A 95 14.06 19.77 -7.75
CA LEU A 95 13.10 18.73 -8.18
C LEU A 95 13.74 17.35 -8.18
N LEU A 96 14.98 17.20 -8.64
CA LEU A 96 15.70 15.93 -8.63
C LEU A 96 15.96 15.46 -7.19
N LEU A 97 16.39 16.38 -6.32
CA LEU A 97 16.63 16.08 -4.90
C LEU A 97 15.35 15.61 -4.19
N LEU A 98 14.24 16.31 -4.39
CA LEU A 98 12.96 15.94 -3.79
C LEU A 98 12.43 14.61 -4.36
N GLY A 99 12.63 14.36 -5.65
CA GLY A 99 12.31 13.08 -6.30
C GLY A 99 13.15 11.92 -5.73
N GLN A 100 14.43 12.14 -5.49
CA GLN A 100 15.32 11.18 -4.82
C GLN A 100 14.84 10.88 -3.41
N PHE A 101 14.52 11.87 -2.59
CA PHE A 101 13.97 11.67 -1.24
C PHE A 101 12.67 10.85 -1.26
N SER A 102 11.78 11.15 -2.21
CA SER A 102 10.53 10.41 -2.40
C SER A 102 10.78 8.93 -2.75
N LEU A 103 11.78 8.64 -3.60
CA LEU A 103 12.17 7.29 -3.99
C LEU A 103 12.82 6.53 -2.83
N GLU A 104 13.75 7.14 -2.12
CA GLU A 104 14.45 6.55 -0.97
C GLU A 104 13.47 6.18 0.15
N ASP A 105 12.52 7.07 0.46
CA ASP A 105 11.48 6.80 1.46
C ASP A 105 10.60 5.62 1.02
N ALA A 106 10.11 5.63 -0.22
CA ALA A 106 9.30 4.55 -0.75
C ALA A 106 10.04 3.19 -0.75
N GLN A 107 11.33 3.18 -1.09
CA GLN A 107 12.17 1.99 -1.02
C GLN A 107 12.39 1.52 0.42
N SER A 108 12.62 2.45 1.35
CA SER A 108 12.78 2.17 2.77
C SER A 108 11.50 1.55 3.36
N GLU A 109 10.34 2.13 3.06
CA GLU A 109 9.04 1.57 3.47
C GLU A 109 8.82 0.17 2.88
N LYS A 110 9.14 -0.03 1.60
CA LYS A 110 9.05 -1.33 0.94
C LYS A 110 9.95 -2.38 1.61
N ARG A 111 11.17 -1.99 2.02
CA ARG A 111 12.09 -2.86 2.79
C ARG A 111 11.51 -3.18 4.15
N ARG A 112 11.05 -2.18 4.92
CA ARG A 112 10.41 -2.39 6.24
C ARG A 112 9.23 -3.35 6.14
N ARG A 113 8.34 -3.19 5.15
CA ARG A 113 7.20 -4.09 4.92
C ARG A 113 7.59 -5.52 4.59
N ARG A 114 8.75 -5.74 3.94
CA ARG A 114 9.27 -7.09 3.65
C ARG A 114 9.77 -7.81 4.91
N HIS A 115 10.26 -7.05 5.88
CA HIS A 115 10.82 -7.58 7.13
C HIS A 115 9.80 -7.61 8.29
N LEU A 116 8.56 -7.18 8.08
CA LEU A 116 7.50 -7.33 9.09
C LEU A 116 7.28 -8.82 9.38
N ARG A 117 7.43 -9.18 10.66
CA ARG A 117 7.06 -10.50 11.15
C ARG A 117 5.54 -10.59 11.26
N LEU A 118 4.99 -11.81 11.22
CA LEU A 118 3.55 -12.01 11.39
C LEU A 118 3.05 -11.42 12.71
N LYS A 119 3.81 -11.57 13.80
CA LYS A 119 3.47 -11.00 15.13
C LYS A 119 3.43 -9.47 15.17
N ASP A 120 4.02 -8.77 14.20
CA ASP A 120 4.04 -7.32 14.12
C ASP A 120 2.78 -6.76 13.44
N LEU A 121 1.94 -7.65 12.89
CA LEU A 121 0.63 -7.28 12.37
C LEU A 121 -0.39 -7.11 13.50
N PRO A 122 -1.39 -6.22 13.33
CA PRO A 122 -2.49 -6.10 14.29
C PRO A 122 -3.12 -7.47 14.59
N ASN A 123 -3.53 -7.70 15.81
CA ASN A 123 -4.22 -8.90 16.30
C ASN A 123 -3.40 -10.19 16.31
N LEU A 124 -2.18 -10.21 15.80
CA LEU A 124 -1.33 -11.39 15.80
C LEU A 124 -0.32 -11.32 16.93
N SER A 125 -0.36 -12.33 17.82
CA SER A 125 0.63 -12.52 18.88
C SER A 125 1.79 -13.38 18.38
N PHE A 126 2.87 -13.46 19.18
CA PHE A 126 3.96 -14.42 18.94
C PHE A 126 3.45 -15.88 18.87
N HIS A 127 2.50 -16.23 19.74
CA HIS A 127 1.89 -17.57 19.70
C HIS A 127 1.15 -17.84 18.39
N MET A 128 0.42 -16.84 17.89
CA MET A 128 -0.25 -16.94 16.57
C MET A 128 0.74 -17.05 15.42
N GLU A 129 1.87 -16.34 15.49
CA GLU A 129 2.96 -16.47 14.51
C GLU A 129 3.50 -17.90 14.45
N LEU A 130 3.72 -18.54 15.61
CA LEU A 130 4.17 -19.95 15.66
C LEU A 130 3.16 -20.89 15.02
N LEU A 131 1.87 -20.74 15.34
CA LEU A 131 0.80 -21.55 14.72
C LEU A 131 0.71 -21.33 13.21
N LEU A 132 0.87 -20.11 12.74
CA LEU A 132 0.89 -19.78 11.32
C LEU A 132 2.10 -20.42 10.62
N HIS A 133 3.28 -20.41 11.26
CA HIS A 133 4.47 -21.08 10.73
C HIS A 133 4.26 -22.59 10.63
N GLU A 134 3.66 -23.22 11.64
CA GLU A 134 3.30 -24.62 11.64
C GLU A 134 2.31 -24.96 10.52
N ALA A 135 1.37 -24.04 10.22
CA ALA A 135 0.43 -24.13 9.09
C ALA A 135 1.07 -23.83 7.71
N GLY A 136 2.41 -23.61 7.66
CA GLY A 136 3.13 -23.30 6.43
C GLY A 136 3.03 -21.84 5.97
N ILE A 137 2.60 -20.93 6.85
CA ILE A 137 2.48 -19.48 6.57
C ILE A 137 3.62 -18.77 7.29
N LYS A 138 4.75 -18.56 6.59
CA LYS A 138 6.02 -18.13 7.20
C LYS A 138 6.22 -16.61 7.23
N ASP A 139 5.45 -15.84 6.48
CA ASP A 139 5.65 -14.41 6.33
C ASP A 139 4.34 -13.68 5.99
N VAL A 140 4.36 -12.35 6.14
CA VAL A 140 3.23 -11.46 5.89
C VAL A 140 2.76 -11.50 4.43
N ARG A 141 3.69 -11.69 3.50
CA ARG A 141 3.35 -11.77 2.07
C ARG A 141 2.52 -13.01 1.78
N THR A 142 2.96 -14.15 2.29
CA THR A 142 2.23 -15.43 2.16
C THR A 142 0.83 -15.34 2.77
N LEU A 143 0.70 -14.76 3.98
CA LEU A 143 -0.60 -14.56 4.62
C LEU A 143 -1.53 -13.69 3.76
N ARG A 144 -1.03 -12.56 3.23
CA ARG A 144 -1.82 -11.66 2.39
C ARG A 144 -2.24 -12.27 1.06
N GLN A 145 -1.36 -13.07 0.43
CA GLN A 145 -1.66 -13.75 -0.83
C GLN A 145 -2.70 -14.85 -0.66
N MET A 146 -2.63 -15.55 0.46
CA MET A 146 -3.54 -16.66 0.77
C MET A 146 -4.91 -16.18 1.22
N GLY A 147 -4.96 -15.05 1.93
CA GLY A 147 -6.16 -14.49 2.54
C GLY A 147 -6.55 -15.18 3.86
N SER A 148 -7.40 -14.50 4.63
CA SER A 148 -7.80 -14.94 5.98
C SER A 148 -8.52 -16.28 6.01
N LYS A 149 -9.42 -16.51 5.07
CA LYS A 149 -10.24 -17.76 5.00
C LYS A 149 -9.35 -18.99 4.79
N THR A 150 -8.44 -18.95 3.84
CA THR A 150 -7.53 -20.06 3.54
C THR A 150 -6.53 -20.27 4.68
N ALA A 151 -6.01 -19.19 5.28
CA ALA A 151 -5.14 -19.26 6.45
C ALA A 151 -5.87 -19.92 7.63
N TRP A 152 -7.11 -19.52 7.91
CA TRP A 152 -7.93 -20.10 8.97
C TRP A 152 -8.20 -21.59 8.72
N MET A 153 -8.50 -22.01 7.48
CA MET A 153 -8.67 -23.42 7.15
C MET A 153 -7.41 -24.24 7.44
N ARG A 154 -6.23 -23.75 7.11
CA ARG A 154 -4.96 -24.43 7.42
C ARG A 154 -4.71 -24.53 8.92
N LEU A 155 -4.96 -23.45 9.67
CA LEU A 155 -4.88 -23.49 11.13
C LEU A 155 -5.86 -24.51 11.74
N ARG A 156 -7.08 -24.63 11.19
CA ARG A 156 -8.08 -25.56 11.65
C ARG A 156 -7.72 -27.04 11.41
N GLN A 157 -6.88 -27.31 10.42
CA GLN A 157 -6.33 -28.66 10.23
C GLN A 157 -5.41 -29.07 11.39
N LEU A 158 -4.69 -28.11 11.98
CA LEU A 158 -3.82 -28.31 13.13
C LEU A 158 -4.58 -28.26 14.46
N ARG A 159 -5.60 -27.40 14.53
CA ARG A 159 -6.42 -27.14 15.72
C ARG A 159 -7.91 -27.25 15.39
N LYS A 160 -8.52 -28.38 15.65
CA LYS A 160 -9.93 -28.66 15.29
C LYS A 160 -10.94 -27.65 15.86
N GLN A 161 -10.69 -27.12 17.06
CA GLN A 161 -11.54 -26.11 17.72
C GLN A 161 -10.92 -24.72 17.56
N LEU A 162 -11.10 -24.10 16.41
CA LEU A 162 -10.63 -22.75 16.15
C LEU A 162 -11.83 -21.79 16.12
N SER A 163 -11.79 -20.76 16.97
CA SER A 163 -12.83 -19.74 17.06
C SER A 163 -12.90 -18.87 15.80
N VAL A 164 -14.09 -18.38 15.47
CA VAL A 164 -14.29 -17.34 14.42
C VAL A 164 -13.51 -16.06 14.72
N ASN A 165 -13.22 -15.77 15.99
CA ASN A 165 -12.40 -14.62 16.39
C ASN A 165 -10.98 -14.69 15.81
N VAL A 166 -10.43 -15.88 15.61
CA VAL A 166 -9.14 -16.05 14.92
C VAL A 166 -9.25 -15.65 13.46
N LEU A 167 -10.37 -15.93 12.79
CA LEU A 167 -10.61 -15.47 11.41
C LEU A 167 -10.70 -13.95 11.34
N TYR A 168 -11.36 -13.30 12.32
CA TYR A 168 -11.38 -11.83 12.43
C TYR A 168 -9.99 -11.25 12.67
N SER A 169 -9.20 -11.90 13.52
CA SER A 169 -7.81 -11.49 13.78
C SER A 169 -6.96 -11.56 12.53
N LEU A 170 -7.09 -12.62 11.73
CA LEU A 170 -6.39 -12.78 10.45
C LEU A 170 -6.83 -11.75 9.42
N GLU A 171 -8.13 -11.50 9.28
CA GLU A 171 -8.65 -10.48 8.37
C GLU A 171 -8.17 -9.10 8.77
N GLY A 172 -8.31 -8.74 10.06
CA GLY A 172 -7.80 -7.47 10.59
C GLY A 172 -6.30 -7.30 10.36
N ALA A 173 -5.52 -8.35 10.57
CA ALA A 173 -4.08 -8.35 10.32
C ALA A 173 -3.74 -8.10 8.84
N ILE A 174 -4.48 -8.69 7.91
CA ILE A 174 -4.27 -8.54 6.47
C ILE A 174 -4.56 -7.10 6.00
N ILE A 175 -5.67 -6.53 6.47
CA ILE A 175 -6.08 -5.15 6.08
C ILE A 175 -5.47 -4.07 6.96
N GLY A 176 -4.76 -4.44 8.03
CA GLY A 176 -4.02 -3.50 8.89
C GLY A 176 -4.86 -2.81 9.96
N VAL A 177 -5.97 -3.41 10.41
CA VAL A 177 -6.85 -2.85 11.47
C VAL A 177 -7.02 -3.82 12.62
N HIS A 178 -7.44 -3.31 13.80
CA HIS A 178 -7.82 -4.18 14.92
C HIS A 178 -9.10 -4.97 14.56
N ALA A 179 -9.19 -6.23 15.00
CA ALA A 179 -10.34 -7.10 14.73
C ALA A 179 -11.68 -6.47 15.17
N ALA A 180 -11.68 -5.70 16.27
CA ALA A 180 -12.85 -4.97 16.73
C ALA A 180 -13.30 -3.84 15.78
N ALA A 181 -12.40 -3.32 14.95
CA ALA A 181 -12.68 -2.26 13.98
C ALA A 181 -13.07 -2.78 12.59
N LEU A 182 -13.22 -4.11 12.43
CA LEU A 182 -13.71 -4.67 11.17
C LEU A 182 -15.14 -4.17 10.88
N PRO A 183 -15.45 -3.76 9.63
CA PRO A 183 -16.79 -3.37 9.23
C PRO A 183 -17.80 -4.49 9.53
N ALA A 184 -19.00 -4.12 9.98
CA ALA A 184 -20.07 -5.09 10.32
C ALA A 184 -20.38 -6.04 9.15
N LYS A 185 -20.41 -5.53 7.93
CA LYS A 185 -20.61 -6.33 6.71
C LYS A 185 -19.54 -7.40 6.54
N THR A 186 -18.26 -7.04 6.74
CA THR A 186 -17.13 -7.99 6.64
C THR A 186 -17.25 -9.08 7.70
N ARG A 187 -17.61 -8.71 8.94
CA ARG A 187 -17.84 -9.71 10.02
C ARG A 187 -18.93 -10.69 9.65
N GLN A 188 -20.08 -10.17 9.20
CA GLN A 188 -21.22 -11.02 8.81
C GLN A 188 -20.86 -11.97 7.66
N GLU A 189 -20.12 -11.49 6.66
CA GLU A 189 -19.62 -12.32 5.55
C GLU A 189 -18.69 -13.46 6.04
N LEU A 190 -17.81 -13.15 7.00
CA LEU A 190 -16.90 -14.15 7.59
C LEU A 190 -17.65 -15.16 8.46
N GLU A 191 -18.63 -14.73 9.25
CA GLU A 191 -19.49 -15.61 10.06
C GLU A 191 -20.30 -16.58 9.19
N THR A 192 -21.00 -16.04 8.20
CA THR A 192 -21.77 -16.85 7.25
C THR A 192 -20.86 -17.86 6.54
N TRP A 193 -19.65 -17.46 6.17
CA TRP A 193 -18.69 -18.35 5.54
C TRP A 193 -18.27 -19.49 6.49
N VAL A 194 -17.99 -19.20 7.78
CA VAL A 194 -17.64 -20.25 8.78
C VAL A 194 -18.79 -21.20 8.99
N GLN A 195 -20.03 -20.70 9.10
CA GLN A 195 -21.23 -21.55 9.26
C GLN A 195 -21.37 -22.52 8.09
N ASN A 196 -21.28 -22.00 6.86
CA ASN A 196 -21.36 -22.83 5.65
C ASN A 196 -20.21 -23.84 5.55
N TYR A 197 -19.01 -23.49 6.01
CA TYR A 197 -17.86 -24.39 6.02
C TYR A 197 -18.01 -25.52 7.05
N THR A 198 -18.62 -25.22 8.21
CA THR A 198 -18.82 -26.22 9.28
C THR A 198 -19.99 -27.15 9.01
N GLN A 199 -21.01 -26.73 8.28
CA GLN A 199 -22.17 -27.57 7.92
C GLN A 199 -21.87 -28.58 6.79
N LYS A 200 -20.84 -28.35 5.99
CA LYS A 200 -20.45 -29.23 4.86
C LYS A 200 -19.49 -30.37 5.27
N ARG A 201 -19.22 -30.53 6.56
CA ARG A 201 -18.36 -31.57 7.12
C ARG A 201 -19.12 -32.40 8.16
#